data_50d8a5286af58c072a3a3dc0ad1aab35
#
_entry.id   50d8a5286af58c072a3a3dc0ad1aab35
#
_cell.length_a   1.000
_cell.length_b   1.000
_cell.length_c   1.000
_cell.angle_alpha   90.00
_cell.angle_beta   90.00
_cell.angle_gamma   90.00
#
_symmetry.space_group_name_H-M   'P 1'
#
loop_
_entity.id
_entity.type
_entity.pdbx_description
1 polymer ?
#
loop_
_entity_poly.entity_id
_entity_poly.type
_entity_poly.pdbx_seq_one_letter_code
_entity_poly.pdbx_strand_id
1 'polypeptide(L)'
;MKIDEKIRQGVIESLPEANQIKDEELREKVYDAWAISLSESGYRRLEEIPNSGTPDTDIAKIGTQSDHLRGVARIAASIATELNNSFDGFNVDMDEVIAGGLCHDLGKPFEYANQQRWKSDPRITGKPSIRHTVYGVHIALTAGLPEKIAHIAGAHSLEGEYVERSLAAEIVYYADHAFWGLLAKAGIADTMKTFSYKVLKTIP
;
A
#
# COMPACT_ATOMS: atom_id res chain seq x y z
N MET A 1 -4.42 8.72 20.06
CA MET A 1 -3.17 7.97 20.34
C MET A 1 -2.00 8.95 20.26
N LYS A 2 -0.96 8.81 21.10
CA LYS A 2 0.20 9.72 21.03
C LYS A 2 1.14 9.22 19.95
N ILE A 3 1.35 10.03 18.92
CA ILE A 3 2.27 9.73 17.81
C ILE A 3 3.72 9.93 18.29
N ASP A 4 4.63 9.02 17.95
CA ASP A 4 6.06 9.18 18.18
C ASP A 4 6.63 10.12 17.11
N GLU A 5 7.01 11.34 17.53
CA GLU A 5 7.51 12.39 16.62
C GLU A 5 8.78 12.00 15.88
N LYS A 6 9.63 11.12 16.43
CA LYS A 6 10.82 10.64 15.72
C LYS A 6 10.47 9.69 14.58
N ILE A 7 9.49 8.82 14.82
CA ILE A 7 8.98 7.92 13.77
C ILE A 7 8.31 8.77 12.69
N ARG A 8 7.46 9.72 13.09
CA ARG A 8 6.78 10.62 12.16
C ARG A 8 7.75 11.40 11.28
N GLN A 9 8.79 11.99 11.88
CA GLN A 9 9.82 12.70 11.12
C GLN A 9 10.53 11.78 10.12
N GLY A 10 10.83 10.54 10.52
CA GLY A 10 11.37 9.52 9.61
C GLY A 10 10.44 9.19 8.44
N VAL A 11 9.12 9.17 8.65
CA VAL A 11 8.13 8.98 7.58
C VAL A 11 8.13 10.16 6.60
N ILE A 12 8.18 11.41 7.10
CA ILE A 12 8.25 12.62 6.26
C ILE A 12 9.48 12.56 5.33
N GLU A 13 10.64 12.16 5.87
CA GLU A 13 11.87 12.00 5.10
C GLU A 13 11.77 10.87 4.05
N SER A 14 11.09 9.78 4.38
CA SER A 14 10.95 8.60 3.53
C SER A 14 9.93 8.77 2.40
N LEU A 15 8.93 9.65 2.56
CA LEU A 15 7.81 9.82 1.63
C LEU A 15 7.69 11.25 1.08
N PRO A 16 8.70 11.78 0.39
CA PRO A 16 8.65 13.16 -0.13
C PRO A 16 7.54 13.39 -1.15
N GLU A 17 7.00 12.35 -1.78
CA GLU A 17 5.87 12.44 -2.71
C GLU A 17 4.59 12.96 -2.03
N ALA A 18 4.45 12.81 -0.72
CA ALA A 18 3.33 13.37 0.04
C ALA A 18 3.26 14.91 -0.05
N ASN A 19 4.39 15.60 -0.32
CA ASN A 19 4.39 17.05 -0.56
C ASN A 19 3.62 17.46 -1.82
N GLN A 20 3.25 16.53 -2.69
CA GLN A 20 2.40 16.79 -3.87
C GLN A 20 0.91 16.81 -3.52
N ILE A 21 0.52 16.33 -2.34
CA ILE A 21 -0.84 16.43 -1.80
C ILE A 21 -1.08 17.89 -1.41
N LYS A 22 -2.05 18.55 -2.05
CA LYS A 22 -2.37 19.97 -1.85
C LYS A 22 -3.15 20.20 -0.58
N ASP A 23 -4.05 19.26 -0.25
CA ASP A 23 -4.78 19.25 1.02
C ASP A 23 -3.80 18.96 2.16
N GLU A 24 -3.49 20.00 2.93
CA GLU A 24 -2.53 19.92 4.03
C GLU A 24 -3.00 18.98 5.14
N GLU A 25 -4.29 18.97 5.45
CA GLU A 25 -4.84 18.09 6.49
C GLU A 25 -4.71 16.62 6.05
N LEU A 26 -5.01 16.31 4.80
CA LEU A 26 -4.84 14.96 4.25
C LEU A 26 -3.36 14.54 4.29
N ARG A 27 -2.46 15.43 3.88
CA ARG A 27 -1.01 15.18 3.89
C ARG A 27 -0.49 14.84 5.27
N GLU A 28 -0.85 15.64 6.29
CA GLU A 28 -0.44 15.41 7.67
C GLU A 28 -0.97 14.06 8.20
N LYS A 29 -2.21 13.71 7.88
CA LYS A 29 -2.81 12.41 8.23
C LYS A 29 -2.11 11.23 7.55
N VAL A 30 -1.57 11.38 6.34
CA VAL A 30 -0.75 10.36 5.68
C VAL A 30 0.51 10.06 6.52
N TYR A 31 1.19 11.09 6.99
CA TYR A 31 2.36 10.92 7.86
C TYR A 31 2.00 10.28 9.20
N ASP A 32 0.90 10.72 9.79
CA ASP A 32 0.40 10.20 11.06
C ASP A 32 0.02 8.71 10.94
N ALA A 33 -0.65 8.33 9.87
CA ALA A 33 -1.05 6.94 9.61
C ALA A 33 0.18 6.01 9.55
N TRP A 34 1.22 6.40 8.84
CA TRP A 34 2.45 5.62 8.78
C TRP A 34 3.19 5.59 10.11
N ALA A 35 3.24 6.71 10.85
CA ALA A 35 3.85 6.74 12.17
C ALA A 35 3.13 5.81 13.16
N ILE A 36 1.80 5.77 13.11
CA ILE A 36 0.97 4.86 13.89
C ILE A 36 1.27 3.40 13.50
N SER A 37 1.21 3.08 12.23
CA SER A 37 1.44 1.72 11.71
C SER A 37 2.81 1.17 12.11
N LEU A 38 3.87 1.95 11.94
CA LEU A 38 5.22 1.59 12.33
C LEU A 38 5.32 1.38 13.85
N SER A 39 4.79 2.32 14.64
CA SER A 39 4.84 2.27 16.10
C SER A 39 4.13 1.05 16.67
N GLU A 40 2.91 0.74 16.19
CA GLU A 40 2.14 -0.42 16.64
C GLU A 40 2.80 -1.75 16.28
N SER A 41 3.59 -1.75 15.22
CA SER A 41 4.27 -2.95 14.70
C SER A 41 5.72 -3.08 15.19
N GLY A 42 6.21 -2.12 15.99
CA GLY A 42 7.56 -2.15 16.56
C GLY A 42 8.66 -1.72 15.60
N TYR A 43 8.32 -1.20 14.41
CA TYR A 43 9.27 -0.59 13.48
C TYR A 43 9.44 0.90 13.75
N ARG A 44 10.55 1.45 13.30
CA ARG A 44 10.84 2.89 13.42
C ARG A 44 10.93 3.61 12.08
N ARG A 45 11.21 2.86 11.00
CA ARG A 45 11.40 3.40 9.65
C ARG A 45 10.79 2.46 8.62
N LEU A 46 10.34 3.04 7.50
CA LEU A 46 9.83 2.28 6.35
C LEU A 46 10.92 1.41 5.70
N GLU A 47 12.16 1.86 5.77
CA GLU A 47 13.32 1.16 5.21
C GLU A 47 13.67 -0.14 5.96
N GLU A 48 13.14 -0.36 7.15
CA GLU A 48 13.30 -1.62 7.90
C GLU A 48 12.41 -2.74 7.33
N ILE A 49 11.45 -2.40 6.48
CA ILE A 49 10.50 -3.34 5.89
C ILE A 49 10.96 -3.64 4.46
N PRO A 50 11.12 -4.91 4.07
CA PRO A 50 11.55 -5.27 2.73
C PRO A 50 10.49 -4.92 1.69
N ASN A 51 10.95 -4.64 0.47
CA ASN A 51 10.09 -4.46 -0.70
C ASN A 51 9.56 -5.83 -1.16
N SER A 52 8.44 -6.26 -0.61
CA SER A 52 7.89 -7.59 -0.84
C SER A 52 6.36 -7.58 -0.79
N GLY A 53 5.74 -8.41 -1.62
CA GLY A 53 4.29 -8.54 -1.69
C GLY A 53 3.69 -9.21 -0.45
N THR A 54 4.34 -10.23 0.08
CA THR A 54 3.93 -10.91 1.31
C THR A 54 5.15 -11.40 2.10
N PRO A 55 5.01 -11.61 3.43
CA PRO A 55 6.11 -12.07 4.26
C PRO A 55 6.74 -13.42 3.89
N ASP A 56 6.04 -14.26 3.15
CA ASP A 56 6.52 -15.57 2.72
C ASP A 56 7.16 -15.57 1.33
N THR A 57 7.22 -14.42 0.68
CA THR A 57 7.77 -14.28 -0.66
C THR A 57 8.88 -13.25 -0.68
N ASP A 58 10.07 -13.64 -1.09
CA ASP A 58 11.14 -12.71 -1.47
C ASP A 58 10.85 -12.20 -2.87
N ILE A 59 9.99 -11.20 -2.97
CA ILE A 59 9.52 -10.72 -4.26
C ILE A 59 10.53 -9.76 -4.88
N ALA A 60 11.04 -8.79 -4.14
CA ALA A 60 12.07 -7.87 -4.65
C ALA A 60 13.44 -8.19 -4.07
N LYS A 61 14.44 -8.17 -4.97
CA LYS A 61 15.86 -8.40 -4.60
C LYS A 61 16.52 -7.15 -4.06
N ILE A 62 15.89 -6.01 -4.24
CA ILE A 62 16.41 -4.68 -3.86
C ILE A 62 15.25 -3.77 -3.42
N GLY A 63 15.61 -2.76 -2.67
CA GLY A 63 14.65 -1.75 -2.21
C GLY A 63 13.94 -2.13 -0.93
N THR A 64 13.16 -1.19 -0.44
CA THR A 64 12.43 -1.25 0.82
C THR A 64 10.97 -0.88 0.60
N GLN A 65 10.15 -0.93 1.64
CA GLN A 65 8.75 -0.52 1.56
C GLN A 65 8.61 0.94 1.10
N SER A 66 9.53 1.84 1.51
CA SER A 66 9.48 3.24 1.04
C SER A 66 9.64 3.34 -0.48
N ASP A 67 10.54 2.55 -1.08
CA ASP A 67 10.73 2.55 -2.55
C ASP A 67 9.48 2.06 -3.28
N HIS A 68 8.81 1.04 -2.74
CA HIS A 68 7.56 0.52 -3.27
C HIS A 68 6.45 1.58 -3.23
N LEU A 69 6.17 2.16 -2.05
CA LEU A 69 5.12 3.16 -1.86
C LEU A 69 5.31 4.36 -2.79
N ARG A 70 6.53 4.89 -2.85
CA ARG A 70 6.90 6.01 -3.72
C ARG A 70 6.74 5.66 -5.19
N GLY A 71 7.16 4.45 -5.57
CA GLY A 71 7.01 3.93 -6.93
C GLY A 71 5.54 3.85 -7.35
N VAL A 72 4.70 3.22 -6.52
CA VAL A 72 3.26 3.09 -6.78
C VAL A 72 2.57 4.45 -6.82
N ALA A 73 2.85 5.35 -5.88
CA ALA A 73 2.25 6.69 -5.87
C ALA A 73 2.61 7.49 -7.14
N ARG A 74 3.86 7.43 -7.61
CA ARG A 74 4.29 8.11 -8.85
C ARG A 74 3.66 7.54 -10.09
N ILE A 75 3.55 6.20 -10.20
CA ILE A 75 2.90 5.54 -11.32
C ILE A 75 1.41 5.89 -11.32
N ALA A 76 0.73 5.79 -10.18
CA ALA A 76 -0.68 6.14 -10.04
C ALA A 76 -0.96 7.60 -10.44
N ALA A 77 -0.14 8.54 -9.94
CA ALA A 77 -0.23 9.96 -10.29
C ALA A 77 -0.03 10.20 -11.78
N SER A 78 0.90 9.46 -12.43
CA SER A 78 1.14 9.58 -13.87
C SER A 78 -0.06 9.07 -14.68
N ILE A 79 -0.64 7.93 -14.31
CA ILE A 79 -1.85 7.39 -14.93
C ILE A 79 -2.99 8.40 -14.80
N ALA A 80 -3.26 8.88 -13.58
CA ALA A 80 -4.34 9.84 -13.31
C ALA A 80 -4.16 11.15 -14.10
N THR A 81 -2.94 11.67 -14.16
CA THR A 81 -2.63 12.91 -14.90
C THR A 81 -2.89 12.74 -16.38
N GLU A 82 -2.43 11.65 -16.97
CA GLU A 82 -2.61 11.41 -18.40
C GLU A 82 -4.09 11.25 -18.76
N LEU A 83 -4.84 10.48 -17.97
CA LEU A 83 -6.26 10.25 -18.25
C LEU A 83 -7.13 11.49 -17.98
N ASN A 84 -6.84 12.28 -16.94
CA ASN A 84 -7.48 13.57 -16.71
C ASN A 84 -7.25 14.56 -17.84
N ASN A 85 -6.08 14.52 -18.49
CA ASN A 85 -5.74 15.43 -19.58
C ASN A 85 -6.27 14.96 -20.94
N SER A 86 -6.43 13.65 -21.12
CA SER A 86 -6.76 13.07 -22.43
C SER A 86 -8.25 12.86 -22.66
N PHE A 87 -9.06 12.77 -21.61
CA PHE A 87 -10.46 12.39 -21.71
C PHE A 87 -11.38 13.33 -20.94
N ASP A 88 -12.22 14.08 -21.69
CA ASP A 88 -13.29 14.86 -21.09
C ASP A 88 -14.22 13.95 -20.27
N GLY A 89 -14.46 14.29 -19.01
CA GLY A 89 -15.28 13.51 -18.09
C GLY A 89 -14.52 12.49 -17.25
N PHE A 90 -13.24 12.19 -17.55
CA PHE A 90 -12.37 11.53 -16.59
C PHE A 90 -11.88 12.58 -15.60
N ASN A 91 -12.31 12.47 -14.37
CA ASN A 91 -12.00 13.46 -13.33
C ASN A 91 -11.77 12.76 -12.00
N VAL A 92 -10.50 12.42 -11.74
CA VAL A 92 -10.08 11.83 -10.46
C VAL A 92 -9.31 12.88 -9.66
N ASP A 93 -9.56 12.90 -8.36
CA ASP A 93 -8.86 13.77 -7.41
C ASP A 93 -7.41 13.31 -7.25
N MET A 94 -6.45 14.16 -7.61
CA MET A 94 -5.02 13.86 -7.56
C MET A 94 -4.52 13.67 -6.13
N ASP A 95 -5.08 14.40 -5.16
CA ASP A 95 -4.71 14.25 -3.76
C ASP A 95 -5.14 12.87 -3.24
N GLU A 96 -6.31 12.39 -3.65
CA GLU A 96 -6.78 11.04 -3.33
C GLU A 96 -5.89 9.96 -3.94
N VAL A 97 -5.50 10.10 -5.20
CA VAL A 97 -4.63 9.14 -5.90
C VAL A 97 -3.26 9.07 -5.25
N ILE A 98 -2.64 10.21 -4.95
CA ILE A 98 -1.31 10.25 -4.34
C ILE A 98 -1.36 9.71 -2.91
N ALA A 99 -2.31 10.17 -2.09
CA ALA A 99 -2.50 9.68 -0.73
C ALA A 99 -2.82 8.18 -0.72
N GLY A 100 -3.69 7.72 -1.62
CA GLY A 100 -4.02 6.31 -1.80
C GLY A 100 -2.81 5.46 -2.17
N GLY A 101 -2.01 5.92 -3.14
CA GLY A 101 -0.77 5.25 -3.53
C GLY A 101 0.26 5.17 -2.41
N LEU A 102 0.35 6.20 -1.56
CA LEU A 102 1.23 6.18 -0.38
C LEU A 102 0.67 5.34 0.77
N CYS A 103 -0.65 5.17 0.87
CA CYS A 103 -1.32 4.54 2.01
C CYS A 103 -1.86 3.12 1.73
N HIS A 104 -1.78 2.61 0.48
CA HIS A 104 -2.37 1.32 0.14
C HIS A 104 -1.87 0.18 1.03
N ASP A 105 -0.62 0.21 1.41
CA ASP A 105 0.09 -0.82 2.16
C ASP A 105 0.27 -0.52 3.66
N LEU A 106 -0.56 0.36 4.26
CA LEU A 106 -0.47 0.75 5.68
C LEU A 106 -0.44 -0.42 6.67
N GLY A 107 -0.97 -1.56 6.32
CA GLY A 107 -0.96 -2.76 7.18
C GLY A 107 0.28 -3.65 7.04
N LYS A 108 1.19 -3.36 6.13
CA LYS A 108 2.41 -4.18 5.91
C LYS A 108 3.29 -4.31 7.16
N PRO A 109 3.57 -3.24 7.92
CA PRO A 109 4.36 -3.37 9.14
C PRO A 109 3.79 -4.42 10.10
N PHE A 110 2.48 -4.44 10.29
CA PHE A 110 1.81 -5.43 11.13
C PHE A 110 1.95 -6.86 10.58
N GLU A 111 1.75 -7.04 9.29
CA GLU A 111 1.85 -8.36 8.62
C GLU A 111 3.28 -8.92 8.76
N TYR A 112 4.31 -8.07 8.64
CA TYR A 112 5.71 -8.46 8.81
C TYR A 112 6.10 -8.74 10.25
N ALA A 113 5.71 -7.89 11.20
CA ALA A 113 6.07 -8.03 12.61
C ALA A 113 5.48 -9.30 13.25
N ASN A 114 4.33 -9.75 12.79
CA ASN A 114 3.56 -10.82 13.43
C ASN A 114 3.75 -12.22 12.80
N GLN A 115 4.73 -12.38 11.92
CA GLN A 115 4.97 -13.67 11.24
C GLN A 115 5.09 -14.88 12.16
N GLN A 116 5.82 -14.76 13.27
CA GLN A 116 6.00 -15.86 14.21
C GLN A 116 4.67 -16.30 14.86
N ARG A 117 3.75 -15.37 15.07
CA ARG A 117 2.48 -15.61 15.71
C ARG A 117 1.60 -16.58 14.91
N TRP A 118 1.53 -16.43 13.58
CA TRP A 118 0.71 -17.30 12.73
C TRP A 118 1.52 -18.43 12.05
N LYS A 119 2.86 -18.36 12.05
CA LYS A 119 3.72 -19.47 11.60
C LYS A 119 3.74 -20.63 12.60
N SER A 120 3.56 -20.37 13.89
CA SER A 120 3.62 -21.39 14.93
C SER A 120 2.46 -22.40 14.88
N ASP A 121 1.23 -21.90 14.69
CA ASP A 121 0.05 -22.76 14.49
C ASP A 121 -1.00 -22.10 13.58
N PRO A 122 -0.82 -22.22 12.25
CA PRO A 122 -1.71 -21.58 11.28
C PRO A 122 -3.13 -22.12 11.29
N ARG A 123 -3.36 -23.31 11.86
CA ARG A 123 -4.73 -23.86 11.98
C ARG A 123 -5.56 -23.12 13.03
N ILE A 124 -4.91 -22.56 14.04
CA ILE A 124 -5.57 -21.80 15.11
C ILE A 124 -5.60 -20.30 14.77
N THR A 125 -4.50 -19.78 14.24
CA THR A 125 -4.34 -18.32 14.07
C THR A 125 -4.67 -17.83 12.65
N GLY A 126 -4.78 -18.72 11.67
CA GLY A 126 -4.80 -18.35 10.24
C GLY A 126 -3.40 -18.02 9.72
N LYS A 127 -3.23 -17.92 8.38
CA LYS A 127 -1.95 -17.61 7.74
C LYS A 127 -2.15 -16.73 6.48
N PRO A 128 -1.88 -15.44 6.55
CA PRO A 128 -1.70 -14.65 7.78
C PRO A 128 -3.00 -14.58 8.60
N SER A 129 -2.88 -14.29 9.88
CA SER A 129 -4.05 -14.14 10.76
C SER A 129 -4.90 -12.92 10.36
N ILE A 130 -4.26 -11.84 9.98
CA ILE A 130 -4.87 -10.61 9.46
C ILE A 130 -4.01 -10.13 8.29
N ARG A 131 -4.65 -9.91 7.15
CA ARG A 131 -3.99 -9.38 5.95
C ARG A 131 -3.68 -7.89 6.10
N HIS A 132 -2.63 -7.43 5.41
CA HIS A 132 -2.25 -6.01 5.43
C HIS A 132 -3.37 -5.09 4.95
N THR A 133 -4.21 -5.51 4.01
CA THR A 133 -5.37 -4.75 3.53
C THR A 133 -6.35 -4.48 4.66
N VAL A 134 -6.69 -5.50 5.45
CA VAL A 134 -7.62 -5.37 6.59
C VAL A 134 -7.02 -4.50 7.69
N TYR A 135 -5.75 -4.74 8.04
CA TYR A 135 -5.08 -3.92 9.05
C TYR A 135 -4.83 -2.49 8.56
N GLY A 136 -4.60 -2.31 7.25
CA GLY A 136 -4.47 -1.01 6.62
C GLY A 136 -5.72 -0.14 6.76
N VAL A 137 -6.91 -0.72 6.61
CA VAL A 137 -8.18 -0.03 6.89
C VAL A 137 -8.24 0.43 8.35
N HIS A 138 -7.88 -0.45 9.30
CA HIS A 138 -7.84 -0.09 10.72
C HIS A 138 -6.92 1.11 10.98
N ILE A 139 -5.70 1.08 10.45
CA ILE A 139 -4.74 2.19 10.61
C ILE A 139 -5.27 3.48 9.97
N ALA A 140 -5.78 3.41 8.74
CA ALA A 140 -6.29 4.57 8.03
C ALA A 140 -7.39 5.28 8.83
N LEU A 141 -8.38 4.53 9.31
CA LEU A 141 -9.47 5.08 10.11
C LEU A 141 -9.01 5.58 11.49
N THR A 142 -8.06 4.89 12.12
CA THR A 142 -7.47 5.30 13.41
C THR A 142 -6.71 6.63 13.31
N ALA A 143 -6.01 6.84 12.19
CA ALA A 143 -5.32 8.10 11.90
C ALA A 143 -6.27 9.23 11.45
N GLY A 144 -7.55 8.94 11.25
CA GLY A 144 -8.54 9.90 10.78
C GLY A 144 -8.41 10.21 9.29
N LEU A 145 -7.79 9.34 8.49
CA LEU A 145 -7.83 9.44 7.04
C LEU A 145 -9.28 9.30 6.55
N PRO A 146 -9.67 9.98 5.46
CA PRO A 146 -11.00 9.83 4.87
C PRO A 146 -11.30 8.38 4.48
N GLU A 147 -12.57 7.98 4.54
CA GLU A 147 -13.03 6.63 4.15
C GLU A 147 -12.54 6.22 2.76
N LYS A 148 -12.47 7.15 1.81
CA LYS A 148 -11.95 6.92 0.45
C LYS A 148 -10.50 6.41 0.44
N ILE A 149 -9.64 6.87 1.36
CA ILE A 149 -8.26 6.36 1.50
C ILE A 149 -8.26 4.99 2.20
N ALA A 150 -9.09 4.81 3.22
CA ALA A 150 -9.27 3.51 3.86
C ALA A 150 -9.80 2.46 2.86
N HIS A 151 -10.72 2.85 1.96
CA HIS A 151 -11.20 1.99 0.87
C HIS A 151 -10.04 1.56 -0.06
N ILE A 152 -9.16 2.48 -0.46
CA ILE A 152 -7.98 2.13 -1.27
C ILE A 152 -7.10 1.12 -0.53
N ALA A 153 -6.80 1.35 0.76
CA ALA A 153 -6.02 0.42 1.56
C ALA A 153 -6.65 -0.97 1.65
N GLY A 154 -7.98 -1.04 1.75
CA GLY A 154 -8.74 -2.30 1.82
C GLY A 154 -8.90 -3.02 0.49
N ALA A 155 -8.98 -2.28 -0.63
CA ALA A 155 -9.41 -2.81 -1.91
C ALA A 155 -8.30 -2.88 -2.98
N HIS A 156 -7.08 -2.38 -2.71
CA HIS A 156 -5.99 -2.36 -3.70
C HIS A 156 -5.44 -3.74 -4.09
N SER A 157 -5.74 -4.80 -3.34
CA SER A 157 -5.22 -6.16 -3.54
C SER A 157 -6.37 -7.14 -3.85
N LEU A 158 -6.15 -8.44 -3.67
CA LEU A 158 -7.13 -9.50 -3.96
C LEU A 158 -8.44 -9.34 -3.20
N GLU A 159 -8.40 -8.77 -2.00
CA GLU A 159 -9.59 -8.51 -1.21
C GLU A 159 -10.56 -7.57 -1.93
N GLY A 160 -10.04 -6.71 -2.81
CA GLY A 160 -10.83 -5.82 -3.65
C GLY A 160 -11.63 -6.52 -4.77
N GLU A 161 -11.39 -7.80 -5.04
CA GLU A 161 -12.18 -8.56 -6.03
C GLU A 161 -13.64 -8.83 -5.57
N TYR A 162 -13.93 -8.56 -4.30
CA TYR A 162 -15.25 -8.72 -3.71
C TYR A 162 -16.02 -7.42 -3.53
N VAL A 163 -15.45 -6.29 -3.98
CA VAL A 163 -16.06 -4.97 -3.90
C VAL A 163 -15.87 -4.23 -5.24
N GLU A 164 -16.71 -3.24 -5.52
CA GLU A 164 -16.47 -2.31 -6.61
C GLU A 164 -15.46 -1.27 -6.15
N ARG A 165 -14.29 -1.23 -6.79
CA ARG A 165 -13.26 -0.24 -6.49
C ARG A 165 -13.68 1.15 -6.96
N SER A 166 -13.41 2.18 -6.15
CA SER A 166 -13.47 3.56 -6.64
C SER A 166 -12.46 3.78 -7.76
N LEU A 167 -12.65 4.83 -8.56
CA LEU A 167 -11.74 5.15 -9.67
C LEU A 167 -10.30 5.34 -9.19
N ALA A 168 -10.09 6.01 -8.04
CA ALA A 168 -8.78 6.16 -7.45
C ALA A 168 -8.20 4.81 -6.96
N ALA A 169 -9.04 3.95 -6.36
CA ALA A 169 -8.62 2.61 -5.93
C ALA A 169 -8.21 1.73 -7.11
N GLU A 170 -8.93 1.82 -8.23
CA GLU A 170 -8.62 1.08 -9.45
C GLU A 170 -7.29 1.57 -10.07
N ILE A 171 -7.03 2.89 -10.08
CA ILE A 171 -5.74 3.44 -10.54
C ILE A 171 -4.59 2.94 -9.66
N VAL A 172 -4.74 2.95 -8.34
CA VAL A 172 -3.71 2.46 -7.40
C VAL A 172 -3.49 0.95 -7.59
N TYR A 173 -4.56 0.17 -7.78
CA TYR A 173 -4.49 -1.26 -8.08
C TYR A 173 -3.65 -1.53 -9.34
N TYR A 174 -3.92 -0.84 -10.46
CA TYR A 174 -3.11 -1.01 -11.67
C TYR A 174 -1.69 -0.50 -11.51
N ALA A 175 -1.46 0.57 -10.76
CA ALA A 175 -0.13 1.09 -10.49
C ALA A 175 0.73 0.10 -9.69
N ASP A 176 0.16 -0.54 -8.67
CA ASP A 176 0.82 -1.58 -7.87
C ASP A 176 1.13 -2.81 -8.72
N HIS A 177 0.17 -3.27 -9.52
CA HIS A 177 0.37 -4.40 -10.43
C HIS A 177 1.43 -4.09 -11.51
N ALA A 178 1.45 -2.88 -12.05
CA ALA A 178 2.46 -2.45 -13.01
C ALA A 178 3.86 -2.41 -12.37
N PHE A 179 3.97 -1.90 -11.14
CA PHE A 179 5.22 -1.88 -10.39
C PHE A 179 5.80 -3.29 -10.27
N TRP A 180 5.04 -4.23 -9.72
CA TRP A 180 5.49 -5.61 -9.52
C TRP A 180 5.73 -6.37 -10.83
N GLY A 181 4.80 -6.24 -11.79
CA GLY A 181 4.89 -6.93 -13.08
C GLY A 181 6.11 -6.53 -13.89
N LEU A 182 6.46 -5.23 -13.89
CA LEU A 182 7.62 -4.73 -14.60
C LEU A 182 8.93 -5.10 -13.89
N LEU A 183 9.00 -5.04 -12.57
CA LEU A 183 10.16 -5.50 -11.80
C LEU A 183 10.41 -7.00 -12.01
N ALA A 184 9.35 -7.81 -12.00
CA ALA A 184 9.45 -9.24 -12.29
C ALA A 184 9.95 -9.50 -13.71
N LYS A 185 9.43 -8.78 -14.70
CA LYS A 185 9.85 -8.89 -16.10
C LYS A 185 11.31 -8.47 -16.30
N ALA A 186 11.77 -7.48 -15.54
CA ALA A 186 13.16 -7.03 -15.52
C ALA A 186 14.12 -7.95 -14.75
N GLY A 187 13.61 -9.00 -14.07
CA GLY A 187 14.41 -9.91 -13.26
C GLY A 187 14.86 -9.33 -11.91
N ILE A 188 14.28 -8.19 -11.52
CA ILE A 188 14.57 -7.49 -10.25
C ILE A 188 13.72 -8.07 -9.11
N ALA A 189 12.53 -8.57 -9.42
CA ALA A 189 11.66 -9.26 -8.47
C ALA A 189 11.52 -10.73 -8.83
N ASP A 190 11.46 -11.60 -7.82
CA ASP A 190 11.14 -13.02 -8.00
C ASP A 190 9.62 -13.18 -8.07
N THR A 191 9.17 -13.08 -9.26
CA THR A 191 7.91 -13.53 -9.83
C THR A 191 6.63 -13.50 -9.02
N MET A 192 5.76 -12.74 -9.53
CA MET A 192 4.31 -12.99 -9.61
C MET A 192 3.91 -14.33 -10.29
N LYS A 193 4.79 -15.32 -10.41
CA LYS A 193 4.46 -16.62 -11.00
C LYS A 193 3.29 -17.32 -10.32
N THR A 194 3.01 -16.97 -9.07
CA THR A 194 1.92 -17.57 -8.30
C THR A 194 0.62 -16.76 -8.36
N PHE A 195 0.67 -15.46 -8.63
CA PHE A 195 -0.49 -14.57 -8.48
C PHE A 195 -1.32 -14.41 -9.75
N SER A 196 -0.71 -14.00 -10.86
CA SER A 196 -1.45 -13.72 -12.10
C SER A 196 -1.97 -14.99 -12.80
N TYR A 197 -1.29 -16.13 -12.64
CA TYR A 197 -1.69 -17.37 -13.30
C TYR A 197 -2.85 -18.10 -12.64
N LYS A 198 -3.06 -17.94 -11.33
CA LYS A 198 -4.19 -18.56 -10.63
C LYS A 198 -5.50 -17.81 -10.83
N VAL A 199 -5.46 -16.49 -10.83
CA VAL A 199 -6.66 -15.65 -11.04
C VAL A 199 -7.19 -15.79 -12.46
N LEU A 200 -6.32 -15.81 -13.48
CA LEU A 200 -6.73 -15.97 -14.88
C LEU A 200 -7.26 -17.38 -15.23
N LYS A 201 -6.99 -18.40 -14.41
CA LYS A 201 -7.51 -19.76 -14.63
C LYS A 201 -8.87 -20.03 -13.97
N THR A 202 -9.38 -19.14 -13.13
CA THR A 202 -10.64 -19.32 -12.41
C THR A 202 -11.80 -18.48 -12.97
N ILE A 203 -11.57 -17.71 -14.02
CA ILE A 203 -12.65 -17.05 -14.77
C ILE A 203 -13.12 -18.03 -15.84
N PRO A 204 -14.37 -18.50 -15.78
CA PRO A 204 -14.94 -19.44 -16.78
C PRO A 204 -15.07 -18.81 -18.15
#